data_63de4cf25c3d049fd4e4aa9f791db043
#
_entry.id   63de4cf25c3d049fd4e4aa9f791db043
#
_cell.length_a   1.000
_cell.length_b   1.000
_cell.length_c   1.000
_cell.angle_alpha   90.00
_cell.angle_beta   90.00
_cell.angle_gamma   90.00
#
_symmetry.space_group_name_H-M   'P 1'
#
loop_
_entity.id
_entity.type
_entity.pdbx_description
1 polymer ?
#
loop_
_entity_poly.entity_id
_entity_poly.type
_entity_poly.pdbx_seq_one_letter_code
_entity_poly.pdbx_strand_id
1 'polypeptide(L)'
;MTTYRPAPALHTAGLQVRTDIPDSWDSWAGRAPVTLRRRWISLAEGRIPGGLRTFALPGPQTDQVALVGGVMQAPTGHVRFDPQRVLSGGSAADGVAADGPHPWKGHPTDTLFPTCLLMGPNYESAPVGPGARDPHLLGTYLDTLLTWCREQGIRSVSALFLRPDHPEFLDVLRTAGFDVVPMVDRSDMDVTWDDLDGYIAGLRRNQRFTVRRELREIAARGITISERPIRDEEPELLPLRAQLMTKYGAVPDAQREAASFRHLREHFGPENVWIVEARRQGALLSFTMLVRDGDQWTALMSGTDYEHPDASFTYFATMFYRPAELAPGQGITTISYGLGTVQAKRLRGCTVSTLAAAGLVLG
;
A
#
# COMPACT_ATOMS: atom_id res chain seq x y z
N MET A 1 18.95 31.18 9.23
CA MET A 1 19.11 31.09 7.77
C MET A 1 20.47 30.47 7.48
N THR A 2 20.53 29.16 7.34
CA THR A 2 21.77 28.44 7.00
C THR A 2 21.80 28.33 5.48
N THR A 3 22.68 29.07 4.84
CA THR A 3 22.89 29.04 3.40
C THR A 3 23.45 27.68 3.00
N TYR A 4 22.66 26.93 2.21
CA TYR A 4 23.11 25.72 1.53
C TYR A 4 24.30 26.05 0.64
N ARG A 5 25.45 25.42 0.90
CA ARG A 5 26.66 25.48 0.08
C ARG A 5 26.71 24.16 -0.71
N PRO A 6 26.64 24.15 -2.04
CA PRO A 6 26.76 22.91 -2.80
C PRO A 6 28.14 22.28 -2.52
N ALA A 7 28.13 20.98 -2.22
CA ALA A 7 29.32 20.19 -2.06
C ALA A 7 30.07 20.05 -3.41
N PRO A 8 31.41 19.86 -3.41
CA PRO A 8 32.20 19.69 -4.64
C PRO A 8 31.70 18.47 -5.41
N ALA A 9 31.61 18.62 -6.73
CA ALA A 9 31.15 17.64 -7.70
C ALA A 9 31.88 16.28 -7.48
N LEU A 10 31.21 15.34 -6.81
CA LEU A 10 31.47 13.92 -7.01
C LEU A 10 31.09 13.59 -8.45
N HIS A 11 31.94 12.88 -9.16
CA HIS A 11 31.63 12.36 -10.50
C HIS A 11 30.31 11.58 -10.40
N THR A 12 29.22 12.22 -10.76
CA THR A 12 27.88 11.64 -10.78
C THR A 12 27.85 10.63 -11.93
N ALA A 13 28.02 9.36 -11.59
CA ALA A 13 27.44 8.32 -12.42
C ALA A 13 25.96 8.70 -12.59
N GLY A 14 25.51 8.88 -13.83
CA GLY A 14 24.15 9.35 -14.10
C GLY A 14 23.09 8.41 -13.54
N LEU A 15 21.84 8.89 -13.39
CA LEU A 15 20.75 8.06 -12.93
C LEU A 15 20.64 6.77 -13.76
N GLN A 16 20.58 5.63 -13.09
CA GLN A 16 20.29 4.36 -13.75
C GLN A 16 18.78 4.15 -13.78
N VAL A 17 18.25 4.02 -15.01
CA VAL A 17 16.83 3.73 -15.24
C VAL A 17 16.71 2.35 -15.86
N ARG A 18 16.01 1.44 -15.16
CA ARG A 18 15.82 0.05 -15.58
C ARG A 18 14.33 -0.21 -15.82
N THR A 19 14.00 -1.21 -16.62
CA THR A 19 12.64 -1.66 -16.89
C THR A 19 12.23 -2.87 -16.06
N ASP A 20 13.08 -3.29 -15.15
CA ASP A 20 12.94 -4.45 -14.27
C ASP A 20 13.33 -4.08 -12.83
N ILE A 21 13.07 -5.00 -11.91
CA ILE A 21 13.53 -4.92 -10.52
C ILE A 21 14.81 -5.76 -10.41
N PRO A 22 15.95 -5.16 -10.05
CA PRO A 22 17.21 -5.90 -9.89
C PRO A 22 17.12 -7.01 -8.85
N ASP A 23 17.87 -8.10 -9.03
CA ASP A 23 17.93 -9.21 -8.06
C ASP A 23 18.41 -8.76 -6.68
N SER A 24 19.27 -7.74 -6.65
CA SER A 24 19.76 -7.11 -5.41
C SER A 24 18.74 -6.25 -4.68
N TRP A 25 17.54 -6.02 -5.25
CA TRP A 25 16.53 -5.10 -4.69
C TRP A 25 16.20 -5.37 -3.22
N ASP A 26 15.96 -6.63 -2.85
CA ASP A 26 15.57 -6.96 -1.48
C ASP A 26 16.70 -6.74 -0.47
N SER A 27 17.96 -6.79 -0.89
CA SER A 27 19.07 -6.38 -0.04
C SER A 27 19.10 -4.87 0.23
N TRP A 28 18.56 -4.07 -0.70
CA TRP A 28 18.40 -2.62 -0.51
C TRP A 28 17.14 -2.29 0.25
N ALA A 29 16.06 -3.01 -0.03
CA ALA A 29 14.77 -2.81 0.64
C ALA A 29 14.86 -3.08 2.16
N GLY A 30 15.72 -4.01 2.60
CA GLY A 30 16.08 -4.24 3.99
C GLY A 30 14.92 -4.17 4.99
N ARG A 31 14.79 -3.02 5.64
CA ARG A 31 13.72 -2.72 6.61
C ARG A 31 12.50 -2.02 6.01
N ALA A 32 12.45 -1.86 4.70
CA ALA A 32 11.28 -1.30 4.05
C ALA A 32 10.05 -2.19 4.25
N PRO A 33 8.83 -1.63 4.16
CA PRO A 33 7.61 -2.41 4.17
C PRO A 33 7.66 -3.54 3.16
N VAL A 34 7.08 -4.68 3.50
CA VAL A 34 7.07 -5.87 2.62
C VAL A 34 6.50 -5.58 1.23
N THR A 35 5.56 -4.66 1.13
CA THR A 35 4.96 -4.19 -0.12
C THR A 35 5.93 -3.50 -1.08
N LEU A 36 7.10 -3.07 -0.60
CA LEU A 36 8.20 -2.54 -1.40
C LEU A 36 9.28 -3.58 -1.69
N ARG A 37 9.12 -4.83 -1.30
CA ARG A 37 10.03 -5.92 -1.68
C ARG A 37 9.78 -6.36 -3.12
N ARG A 38 10.81 -6.91 -3.74
CA ARG A 38 10.80 -7.37 -5.14
C ARG A 38 9.61 -8.23 -5.46
N ARG A 39 9.30 -9.20 -4.60
CA ARG A 39 8.18 -10.13 -4.75
C ARG A 39 6.85 -9.41 -4.89
N TRP A 40 6.58 -8.41 -4.04
CA TRP A 40 5.35 -7.62 -4.09
C TRP A 40 5.29 -6.69 -5.30
N ILE A 41 6.42 -6.10 -5.68
CA ILE A 41 6.48 -5.22 -6.85
C ILE A 41 6.24 -6.06 -8.12
N SER A 42 6.87 -7.23 -8.26
CA SER A 42 6.68 -8.13 -9.41
C SER A 42 5.24 -8.64 -9.53
N LEU A 43 4.56 -8.91 -8.40
CA LEU A 43 3.13 -9.28 -8.40
C LEU A 43 2.24 -8.23 -9.09
N ALA A 44 2.60 -6.97 -8.96
CA ALA A 44 1.77 -5.84 -9.35
C ALA A 44 2.42 -4.92 -10.39
N GLU A 45 3.51 -5.35 -11.04
CA GLU A 45 4.25 -4.53 -12.01
C GLU A 45 3.37 -3.98 -13.15
N GLY A 46 2.44 -4.79 -13.67
CA GLY A 46 1.48 -4.39 -14.69
C GLY A 46 0.46 -3.33 -14.23
N ARG A 47 0.45 -2.97 -12.95
CA ARG A 47 -0.43 -1.94 -12.38
C ARG A 47 0.23 -0.58 -12.25
N ILE A 48 1.54 -0.47 -12.56
CA ILE A 48 2.25 0.81 -12.54
C ILE A 48 1.91 1.59 -13.80
N PRO A 49 1.26 2.74 -13.69
CA PRO A 49 0.96 3.59 -14.84
C PRO A 49 2.24 4.02 -15.56
N GLY A 50 2.27 3.89 -16.87
CA GLY A 50 3.45 4.20 -17.69
C GLY A 50 4.51 3.09 -17.72
N GLY A 51 4.20 1.91 -17.16
CA GLY A 51 5.07 0.75 -17.10
C GLY A 51 6.16 0.85 -16.03
N LEU A 52 6.55 -0.32 -15.50
CA LEU A 52 7.56 -0.41 -14.45
C LEU A 52 8.88 0.25 -14.87
N ARG A 53 9.41 1.07 -13.99
CA ARG A 53 10.77 1.59 -14.01
C ARG A 53 11.36 1.54 -12.61
N THR A 54 12.65 1.24 -12.53
CA THR A 54 13.47 1.46 -11.33
C THR A 54 14.39 2.63 -11.62
N PHE A 55 14.32 3.65 -10.79
CA PHE A 55 15.18 4.83 -10.83
C PHE A 55 16.19 4.73 -9.70
N ALA A 56 17.47 4.59 -10.00
CA ALA A 56 18.50 4.35 -8.99
C ALA A 56 19.67 5.31 -9.13
N LEU A 57 20.15 5.83 -8.01
CA LEU A 57 21.43 6.52 -7.88
C LEU A 57 22.52 5.48 -7.63
N PRO A 58 23.42 5.22 -8.61
CA PRO A 58 24.47 4.23 -8.42
C PRO A 58 25.51 4.67 -7.39
N GLY A 59 26.13 3.69 -6.76
CA GLY A 59 27.26 3.87 -5.88
C GLY A 59 28.43 2.95 -6.24
N PRO A 60 29.52 2.98 -5.49
CA PRO A 60 30.73 2.23 -5.82
C PRO A 60 30.57 0.71 -5.82
N GLN A 61 29.69 0.17 -5.00
CA GLN A 61 29.47 -1.28 -4.84
C GLN A 61 28.01 -1.68 -5.04
N THR A 62 27.07 -0.76 -4.77
CA THR A 62 25.62 -0.98 -4.89
C THR A 62 24.92 0.35 -5.11
N ASP A 63 23.69 0.33 -5.61
CA ASP A 63 22.88 1.55 -5.69
C ASP A 63 22.64 2.12 -4.29
N GLN A 64 22.75 3.45 -4.18
CA GLN A 64 22.64 4.15 -2.89
C GLN A 64 21.20 4.47 -2.53
N VAL A 65 20.43 4.91 -3.51
CA VAL A 65 19.01 5.25 -3.37
C VAL A 65 18.29 4.75 -4.61
N ALA A 66 17.16 4.10 -4.44
CA ALA A 66 16.31 3.70 -5.55
C ALA A 66 14.82 3.87 -5.21
N LEU A 67 14.04 4.19 -6.23
CA LEU A 67 12.57 4.18 -6.19
C LEU A 67 12.00 3.46 -7.41
N VAL A 68 10.79 2.94 -7.21
CA VAL A 68 9.98 2.35 -8.29
C VAL A 68 9.02 3.40 -8.83
N GLY A 69 8.70 3.32 -10.11
CA GLY A 69 7.73 4.20 -10.74
C GLY A 69 7.48 3.87 -12.20
N GLY A 70 7.03 4.86 -12.96
CA GLY A 70 6.79 4.76 -14.40
C GLY A 70 6.84 6.11 -15.09
N VAL A 71 6.77 6.12 -16.43
CA VAL A 71 6.68 7.36 -17.23
C VAL A 71 5.36 7.35 -17.97
N MET A 72 4.44 8.20 -17.53
CA MET A 72 3.10 8.32 -18.11
C MET A 72 3.09 9.36 -19.23
N GLN A 73 2.52 8.99 -20.39
CA GLN A 73 2.37 9.90 -21.53
C GLN A 73 1.10 10.75 -21.45
N ALA A 74 0.09 10.28 -20.71
CA ALA A 74 -1.21 10.92 -20.57
C ALA A 74 -1.88 10.50 -19.25
N PRO A 75 -2.87 11.25 -18.75
CA PRO A 75 -3.65 10.84 -17.59
C PRO A 75 -4.42 9.56 -17.87
N THR A 76 -4.59 8.72 -16.83
CA THR A 76 -5.38 7.48 -16.92
C THR A 76 -6.82 7.67 -16.47
N GLY A 77 -7.13 8.78 -15.80
CA GLY A 77 -8.42 9.02 -15.15
C GLY A 77 -8.68 8.18 -13.90
N HIS A 78 -7.73 7.31 -13.52
CA HIS A 78 -7.89 6.45 -12.35
C HIS A 78 -7.86 7.28 -11.04
N VAL A 79 -8.86 7.08 -10.19
CA VAL A 79 -9.07 7.91 -8.97
C VAL A 79 -7.88 7.97 -8.00
N ARG A 80 -7.01 6.96 -8.00
CA ARG A 80 -5.88 6.84 -7.05
C ARG A 80 -4.50 6.81 -7.73
N PHE A 81 -4.41 6.45 -9.01
CA PHE A 81 -3.13 6.26 -9.70
C PHE A 81 -2.86 7.33 -10.75
N ASP A 82 -3.80 8.24 -10.97
CA ASP A 82 -3.62 9.37 -11.87
C ASP A 82 -3.10 10.58 -11.08
N PRO A 83 -1.84 10.98 -11.26
CA PRO A 83 -1.28 12.08 -10.49
C PRO A 83 -1.96 13.41 -10.78
N GLN A 84 -2.42 13.67 -12.01
CA GLN A 84 -3.16 14.89 -12.31
C GLN A 84 -4.46 14.93 -11.49
N ARG A 85 -5.20 13.83 -11.45
CA ARG A 85 -6.45 13.76 -10.68
C ARG A 85 -6.20 13.92 -9.18
N VAL A 86 -5.20 13.23 -8.64
CA VAL A 86 -4.85 13.29 -7.21
C VAL A 86 -4.42 14.69 -6.81
N LEU A 87 -3.47 15.29 -7.54
CA LEU A 87 -2.87 16.58 -7.20
C LEU A 87 -3.76 17.77 -7.59
N SER A 88 -4.84 17.55 -8.35
CA SER A 88 -5.86 18.58 -8.65
C SER A 88 -7.10 18.51 -7.74
N GLY A 89 -7.10 17.63 -6.73
CA GLY A 89 -8.23 17.51 -5.79
C GLY A 89 -9.40 16.65 -6.27
N GLY A 90 -9.23 15.89 -7.34
CA GLY A 90 -10.27 15.02 -7.91
C GLY A 90 -10.45 13.65 -7.21
N SER A 91 -9.74 13.41 -6.10
CA SER A 91 -9.70 12.10 -5.42
C SER A 91 -10.54 12.02 -4.15
N ALA A 92 -11.62 12.77 -4.03
CA ALA A 92 -12.45 12.87 -2.81
C ALA A 92 -13.18 11.58 -2.37
N ALA A 93 -12.99 10.45 -3.05
CA ALA A 93 -13.82 9.26 -2.82
C ALA A 93 -13.51 8.47 -1.54
N ASP A 94 -12.32 8.60 -0.89
CA ASP A 94 -11.96 7.75 0.25
C ASP A 94 -11.04 8.43 1.29
N GLY A 95 -11.39 9.61 1.76
CA GLY A 95 -10.73 10.19 2.95
C GLY A 95 -9.54 11.11 2.67
N VAL A 96 -9.33 11.51 1.43
CA VAL A 96 -8.44 12.65 1.14
C VAL A 96 -9.15 13.92 1.59
N ALA A 97 -8.44 14.77 2.33
CA ALA A 97 -8.96 16.07 2.73
C ALA A 97 -9.37 16.88 1.48
N ALA A 98 -10.67 16.98 1.22
CA ALA A 98 -11.21 17.76 0.11
C ALA A 98 -10.80 19.25 0.21
N ASP A 99 -10.34 19.67 1.39
CA ASP A 99 -9.98 21.05 1.71
C ASP A 99 -8.45 21.30 1.70
N GLY A 100 -7.64 20.32 1.25
CA GLY A 100 -6.18 20.45 1.17
C GLY A 100 -5.70 21.29 -0.03
N PRO A 101 -4.41 21.63 -0.07
CA PRO A 101 -3.81 22.27 -1.24
C PRO A 101 -3.86 21.32 -2.45
N HIS A 102 -4.17 21.88 -3.61
CA HIS A 102 -4.27 21.17 -4.88
C HIS A 102 -3.26 21.77 -5.88
N PRO A 103 -1.99 21.38 -5.81
CA PRO A 103 -0.91 22.04 -6.52
C PRO A 103 -1.05 22.01 -8.05
N TRP A 104 -1.76 21.05 -8.59
CA TRP A 104 -1.97 20.91 -10.04
C TRP A 104 -3.33 21.41 -10.52
N LYS A 105 -4.13 22.00 -9.63
CA LYS A 105 -5.43 22.56 -10.00
C LYS A 105 -5.28 23.69 -11.01
N GLY A 106 -5.94 23.54 -12.15
CA GLY A 106 -5.90 24.53 -13.24
C GLY A 106 -4.72 24.40 -14.20
N HIS A 107 -3.77 23.49 -13.95
CA HIS A 107 -2.72 23.19 -14.92
C HIS A 107 -3.30 22.41 -16.10
N PRO A 108 -3.06 22.84 -17.35
CA PRO A 108 -3.42 22.08 -18.54
C PRO A 108 -2.66 20.74 -18.58
N THR A 109 -3.31 19.71 -19.11
CA THR A 109 -2.72 18.35 -19.18
C THR A 109 -1.40 18.35 -19.95
N ASP A 110 -1.30 19.13 -21.01
CA ASP A 110 -0.11 19.23 -21.85
C ASP A 110 1.07 19.92 -21.15
N THR A 111 0.87 20.63 -20.05
CA THR A 111 1.94 21.17 -19.21
C THR A 111 2.42 20.17 -18.16
N LEU A 112 1.66 19.11 -17.90
CA LEU A 112 1.96 18.09 -16.89
C LEU A 112 2.52 16.79 -17.49
N PHE A 113 2.14 16.44 -18.74
CA PHE A 113 2.54 15.20 -19.36
C PHE A 113 3.49 15.41 -20.55
N PRO A 114 4.47 14.50 -20.76
CA PRO A 114 4.71 13.28 -19.97
C PRO A 114 5.17 13.58 -18.54
N THR A 115 4.78 12.69 -17.59
CA THR A 115 5.16 12.80 -16.18
C THR A 115 5.96 11.59 -15.72
N CYS A 116 7.00 11.81 -14.93
CA CYS A 116 7.67 10.74 -14.18
C CYS A 116 6.88 10.53 -12.88
N LEU A 117 6.27 9.35 -12.73
CA LEU A 117 5.51 8.96 -11.56
C LEU A 117 6.35 8.04 -10.67
N LEU A 118 6.71 8.49 -9.48
CA LEU A 118 7.32 7.67 -8.43
C LEU A 118 6.19 7.03 -7.61
N MET A 119 5.99 5.73 -7.77
CA MET A 119 4.91 5.03 -7.12
C MET A 119 5.19 3.53 -7.02
N GLY A 120 5.15 3.01 -5.81
CA GLY A 120 5.08 1.56 -5.60
C GLY A 120 3.68 1.01 -5.95
N PRO A 121 3.58 -0.20 -6.53
CA PRO A 121 2.32 -0.72 -7.06
C PRO A 121 1.30 -1.13 -5.98
N ASN A 122 1.73 -1.17 -4.71
CA ASN A 122 0.93 -1.67 -3.59
C ASN A 122 0.49 -0.54 -2.63
N TYR A 123 0.24 0.65 -3.16
CA TYR A 123 -0.17 1.82 -2.39
C TYR A 123 0.83 2.26 -1.32
N GLU A 124 2.11 2.09 -1.60
CA GLU A 124 3.21 2.57 -0.77
C GLU A 124 4.38 2.98 -1.64
N SER A 125 5.02 4.08 -1.27
CA SER A 125 6.22 4.58 -1.93
C SER A 125 7.19 5.10 -0.89
N ALA A 126 8.40 4.60 -0.94
CA ALA A 126 9.53 5.08 -0.16
C ALA A 126 10.82 4.78 -0.91
N PRO A 127 11.87 5.58 -0.71
CA PRO A 127 13.18 5.24 -1.20
C PRO A 127 13.72 3.99 -0.50
N VAL A 128 14.45 3.16 -1.24
CA VAL A 128 15.18 2.00 -0.73
C VAL A 128 16.67 2.18 -0.99
N GLY A 129 17.49 1.42 -0.27
CA GLY A 129 18.95 1.47 -0.40
C GLY A 129 19.64 2.02 0.85
N PRO A 130 20.97 1.91 0.92
CA PRO A 130 21.78 2.38 2.05
C PRO A 130 21.60 3.87 2.36
N GLY A 131 21.39 4.69 1.32
CA GLY A 131 21.19 6.13 1.43
C GLY A 131 19.74 6.59 1.59
N ALA A 132 18.79 5.66 1.73
CA ALA A 132 17.34 5.98 1.77
C ALA A 132 16.92 6.87 2.97
N ARG A 133 17.81 7.04 3.95
CA ARG A 133 17.62 7.90 5.13
C ARG A 133 18.65 9.05 5.21
N ASP A 134 19.54 9.15 4.24
CA ASP A 134 20.56 10.21 4.19
C ASP A 134 20.03 11.38 3.36
N PRO A 135 19.76 12.56 3.97
CA PRO A 135 19.22 13.72 3.25
C PRO A 135 20.13 14.21 2.11
N HIS A 136 21.44 14.03 2.23
CA HIS A 136 22.39 14.43 1.18
C HIS A 136 22.29 13.51 -0.03
N LEU A 137 22.28 12.18 0.20
CA LEU A 137 22.13 11.20 -0.90
C LEU A 137 20.74 11.28 -1.53
N LEU A 138 19.69 11.51 -0.75
CA LEU A 138 18.35 11.77 -1.24
C LEU A 138 18.27 13.03 -2.10
N GLY A 139 18.97 14.11 -1.68
CA GLY A 139 19.09 15.35 -2.47
C GLY A 139 19.81 15.09 -3.80
N THR A 140 20.95 14.42 -3.76
CA THR A 140 21.72 14.05 -4.97
C THR A 140 20.90 13.16 -5.91
N TYR A 141 20.18 12.17 -5.36
CA TYR A 141 19.25 11.33 -6.12
C TYR A 141 18.20 12.17 -6.85
N LEU A 142 17.56 13.08 -6.13
CA LEU A 142 16.48 13.89 -6.68
C LEU A 142 16.98 14.86 -7.76
N ASP A 143 18.10 15.52 -7.53
CA ASP A 143 18.73 16.40 -8.53
C ASP A 143 19.08 15.63 -9.81
N THR A 144 19.62 14.41 -9.68
CA THR A 144 19.95 13.55 -10.80
C THR A 144 18.69 13.08 -11.54
N LEU A 145 17.63 12.71 -10.81
CA LEU A 145 16.34 12.34 -11.39
C LEU A 145 15.71 13.52 -12.15
N LEU A 146 15.69 14.71 -11.58
CA LEU A 146 15.13 15.90 -12.22
C LEU A 146 15.91 16.28 -13.49
N THR A 147 17.23 16.14 -13.46
CA THR A 147 18.09 16.35 -14.64
C THR A 147 17.73 15.36 -15.74
N TRP A 148 17.69 14.07 -15.41
CA TRP A 148 17.26 13.04 -16.35
C TRP A 148 15.86 13.29 -16.90
N CYS A 149 14.91 13.69 -16.08
CA CYS A 149 13.56 14.01 -16.54
C CYS A 149 13.56 15.12 -17.59
N ARG A 150 14.32 16.22 -17.38
CA ARG A 150 14.44 17.30 -18.35
C ARG A 150 15.07 16.83 -19.68
N GLU A 151 16.12 16.03 -19.62
CA GLU A 151 16.77 15.44 -20.78
C GLU A 151 15.84 14.52 -21.60
N GLN A 152 14.88 13.85 -20.92
CA GLN A 152 13.88 13.01 -21.58
C GLN A 152 12.63 13.79 -22.04
N GLY A 153 12.60 15.11 -21.88
CA GLY A 153 11.43 15.93 -22.23
C GLY A 153 10.21 15.69 -21.35
N ILE A 154 10.41 15.15 -20.13
CA ILE A 154 9.37 14.98 -19.12
C ILE A 154 9.02 16.35 -18.55
N ARG A 155 7.74 16.63 -18.43
CA ARG A 155 7.22 17.97 -18.04
C ARG A 155 6.92 18.12 -16.57
N SER A 156 6.68 17.01 -15.88
CA SER A 156 6.47 17.03 -14.44
C SER A 156 7.01 15.75 -13.76
N VAL A 157 7.22 15.86 -12.47
CA VAL A 157 7.52 14.69 -11.61
C VAL A 157 6.45 14.65 -10.54
N SER A 158 5.90 13.47 -10.31
CA SER A 158 4.92 13.20 -9.28
C SER A 158 5.33 12.01 -8.44
N ALA A 159 4.93 12.01 -7.17
CA ALA A 159 5.08 10.87 -6.29
C ALA A 159 3.77 10.62 -5.54
N LEU A 160 3.30 9.38 -5.50
CA LEU A 160 2.06 9.02 -4.84
C LEU A 160 2.32 7.98 -3.74
N PHE A 161 1.46 7.98 -2.71
CA PHE A 161 1.51 7.05 -1.57
C PHE A 161 2.83 7.13 -0.78
N LEU A 162 3.40 8.33 -0.67
CA LEU A 162 4.61 8.56 0.10
C LEU A 162 4.38 8.31 1.58
N ARG A 163 5.26 7.53 2.19
CA ARG A 163 5.17 7.14 3.60
C ARG A 163 5.62 8.27 4.53
N PRO A 164 4.87 8.55 5.61
CA PRO A 164 5.23 9.59 6.58
C PRO A 164 6.40 9.19 7.48
N ASP A 165 6.74 7.92 7.58
CA ASP A 165 7.90 7.42 8.33
C ASP A 165 9.24 7.54 7.57
N HIS A 166 9.24 8.24 6.43
CA HIS A 166 10.41 8.74 5.71
C HIS A 166 10.43 10.27 5.66
N PRO A 167 10.49 10.95 6.83
CA PRO A 167 10.43 12.41 6.89
C PRO A 167 11.57 13.07 6.14
N GLU A 168 12.77 12.45 6.11
CA GLU A 168 13.93 12.94 5.40
C GLU A 168 13.65 13.10 3.90
N PHE A 169 12.96 12.12 3.30
CA PHE A 169 12.59 12.17 1.88
C PHE A 169 11.53 13.23 1.60
N LEU A 170 10.52 13.35 2.48
CA LEU A 170 9.50 14.39 2.34
C LEU A 170 10.09 15.79 2.45
N ASP A 171 11.08 15.99 3.31
CA ASP A 171 11.75 17.28 3.49
C ASP A 171 12.67 17.62 2.29
N VAL A 172 13.34 16.62 1.74
CA VAL A 172 14.14 16.78 0.50
C VAL A 172 13.22 17.12 -0.68
N LEU A 173 12.07 16.48 -0.83
CA LEU A 173 11.08 16.83 -1.86
C LEU A 173 10.63 18.29 -1.72
N ARG A 174 10.27 18.75 -0.51
CA ARG A 174 9.89 20.16 -0.27
C ARG A 174 11.01 21.12 -0.60
N THR A 175 12.24 20.78 -0.21
CA THR A 175 13.43 21.61 -0.49
C THR A 175 13.70 21.74 -1.99
N ALA A 176 13.41 20.69 -2.75
CA ALA A 176 13.54 20.68 -4.22
C ALA A 176 12.36 21.36 -4.94
N GLY A 177 11.39 21.93 -4.20
CA GLY A 177 10.27 22.68 -4.75
C GLY A 177 9.02 21.86 -5.06
N PHE A 178 8.96 20.61 -4.60
CA PHE A 178 7.72 19.82 -4.69
C PHE A 178 6.67 20.34 -3.71
N ASP A 179 5.44 20.46 -4.19
CA ASP A 179 4.28 20.58 -3.33
C ASP A 179 3.93 19.19 -2.76
N VAL A 180 4.08 19.05 -1.43
CA VAL A 180 3.78 17.80 -0.72
C VAL A 180 2.44 17.94 0.02
N VAL A 181 1.47 17.14 -0.34
CA VAL A 181 0.09 17.23 0.17
C VAL A 181 -0.38 15.90 0.78
N PRO A 182 -1.28 15.91 1.79
CA PRO A 182 -1.93 14.69 2.27
C PRO A 182 -2.68 14.00 1.12
N MET A 183 -2.64 12.67 1.07
CA MET A 183 -3.27 11.92 -0.02
C MET A 183 -4.35 10.97 0.47
N VAL A 184 -4.01 9.99 1.31
CA VAL A 184 -4.93 8.94 1.73
C VAL A 184 -4.46 8.30 3.03
N ASP A 185 -5.40 7.89 3.87
CA ASP A 185 -5.12 7.18 5.11
C ASP A 185 -4.88 5.68 4.86
N ARG A 186 -3.83 5.16 5.50
CA ARG A 186 -3.46 3.76 5.58
C ARG A 186 -3.58 3.28 7.02
N SER A 187 -3.92 2.01 7.20
CA SER A 187 -4.10 1.40 8.52
C SER A 187 -3.23 0.15 8.64
N ASP A 188 -2.44 0.10 9.69
CA ASP A 188 -1.60 -1.02 10.06
C ASP A 188 -1.81 -1.35 11.55
N MET A 189 -1.41 -2.53 11.98
CA MET A 189 -1.53 -2.99 13.37
C MET A 189 -0.23 -3.65 13.78
N ASP A 190 0.47 -3.05 14.73
CA ASP A 190 1.66 -3.64 15.33
C ASP A 190 1.24 -4.69 16.37
N VAL A 191 1.78 -5.89 16.25
CA VAL A 191 1.49 -7.01 17.15
C VAL A 191 2.40 -6.92 18.36
N THR A 192 1.84 -6.47 19.49
CA THR A 192 2.56 -6.26 20.76
C THR A 192 1.97 -7.06 21.92
N TRP A 193 1.17 -8.05 21.62
CA TRP A 193 0.47 -8.94 22.56
C TRP A 193 0.81 -10.39 22.26
N ASP A 194 0.53 -11.28 23.21
CA ASP A 194 0.82 -12.72 23.11
C ASP A 194 -0.39 -13.57 22.69
N ASP A 195 -1.61 -13.06 22.90
CA ASP A 195 -2.88 -13.73 22.63
C ASP A 195 -4.03 -12.76 22.40
N LEU A 196 -5.24 -13.31 22.14
CA LEU A 196 -6.44 -12.51 21.90
C LEU A 196 -6.83 -11.65 23.12
N ASP A 197 -6.65 -12.16 24.33
CA ASP A 197 -6.98 -11.41 25.57
C ASP A 197 -6.00 -10.23 25.74
N GLY A 198 -4.72 -10.44 25.46
CA GLY A 198 -3.71 -9.39 25.43
C GLY A 198 -4.00 -8.32 24.39
N TYR A 199 -4.40 -8.73 23.16
CA TYR A 199 -4.86 -7.79 22.14
C TYR A 199 -6.04 -6.95 22.66
N ILE A 200 -7.08 -7.60 23.21
CA ILE A 200 -8.25 -6.90 23.73
C ILE A 200 -7.86 -5.99 24.91
N ALA A 201 -6.96 -6.41 25.79
CA ALA A 201 -6.50 -5.61 26.93
C ALA A 201 -5.77 -4.33 26.47
N GLY A 202 -5.03 -4.38 25.37
CA GLY A 202 -4.33 -3.24 24.77
C GLY A 202 -5.26 -2.17 24.15
N LEU A 203 -6.50 -2.52 23.84
CA LEU A 203 -7.47 -1.60 23.26
C LEU A 203 -8.00 -0.57 24.27
N ARG A 204 -8.49 0.58 23.80
CA ARG A 204 -9.19 1.56 24.63
C ARG A 204 -10.52 1.00 25.13
N ARG A 205 -11.05 1.53 26.23
CA ARG A 205 -12.26 1.03 26.90
C ARG A 205 -13.46 0.81 25.95
N ASN A 206 -13.76 1.79 25.11
CA ASN A 206 -14.87 1.70 24.14
C ASN A 206 -14.62 0.65 23.04
N GLN A 207 -13.37 0.52 22.58
CA GLN A 207 -12.95 -0.49 21.61
C GLN A 207 -13.08 -1.90 22.20
N ARG A 208 -12.59 -2.12 23.46
CA ARG A 208 -12.74 -3.39 24.17
C ARG A 208 -14.20 -3.81 24.29
N PHE A 209 -15.08 -2.86 24.65
CA PHE A 209 -16.51 -3.13 24.74
C PHE A 209 -17.08 -3.59 23.39
N THR A 210 -16.74 -2.89 22.31
CA THR A 210 -17.16 -3.22 20.94
C THR A 210 -16.69 -4.62 20.54
N VAL A 211 -15.41 -4.91 20.68
CA VAL A 211 -14.81 -6.20 20.29
C VAL A 211 -15.44 -7.35 21.08
N ARG A 212 -15.54 -7.22 22.40
CA ARG A 212 -16.15 -8.26 23.26
C ARG A 212 -17.62 -8.50 22.96
N ARG A 213 -18.37 -7.45 22.60
CA ARG A 213 -19.77 -7.59 22.18
C ARG A 213 -19.86 -8.37 20.88
N GLU A 214 -19.05 -8.01 19.87
CA GLU A 214 -19.07 -8.64 18.57
C GLU A 214 -18.65 -10.13 18.65
N LEU A 215 -17.63 -10.46 19.43
CA LEU A 215 -17.21 -11.84 19.67
C LEU A 215 -18.32 -12.67 20.36
N ARG A 216 -19.01 -12.11 21.35
CA ARG A 216 -20.16 -12.76 22.01
C ARG A 216 -21.31 -13.01 21.04
N GLU A 217 -21.63 -12.06 20.19
CA GLU A 217 -22.69 -12.20 19.17
C GLU A 217 -22.34 -13.32 18.15
N ILE A 218 -21.10 -13.39 17.71
CA ILE A 218 -20.60 -14.44 16.82
C ILE A 218 -20.74 -15.81 17.48
N ALA A 219 -20.29 -15.96 18.73
CA ALA A 219 -20.41 -17.20 19.49
C ALA A 219 -21.88 -17.58 19.75
N ALA A 220 -22.74 -16.64 20.14
CA ALA A 220 -24.15 -16.87 20.37
C ALA A 220 -24.92 -17.38 19.13
N ARG A 221 -24.46 -17.02 17.94
CA ARG A 221 -25.04 -17.47 16.66
C ARG A 221 -24.46 -18.81 16.20
N GLY A 222 -23.54 -19.43 16.95
CA GLY A 222 -22.88 -20.68 16.57
C GLY A 222 -22.03 -20.54 15.30
N ILE A 223 -21.43 -19.38 15.08
CA ILE A 223 -20.52 -19.13 13.95
C ILE A 223 -19.15 -19.61 14.32
N THR A 224 -18.55 -20.43 13.46
CA THR A 224 -17.18 -20.91 13.59
C THR A 224 -16.24 -20.03 12.77
N ILE A 225 -15.13 -19.61 13.38
CA ILE A 225 -14.05 -18.91 12.70
C ILE A 225 -12.86 -19.86 12.61
N SER A 226 -12.36 -20.06 11.40
CA SER A 226 -11.21 -20.94 11.13
C SER A 226 -10.31 -20.35 10.07
N GLU A 227 -9.10 -20.88 9.98
CA GLU A 227 -8.14 -20.53 8.93
C GLU A 227 -7.64 -21.77 8.21
N ARG A 228 -7.24 -21.57 6.97
CA ARG A 228 -6.60 -22.59 6.13
C ARG A 228 -5.72 -21.96 5.05
N PRO A 229 -4.74 -22.71 4.51
CA PRO A 229 -4.07 -22.31 3.29
C PRO A 229 -5.06 -22.15 2.12
N ILE A 230 -4.71 -21.29 1.17
CA ILE A 230 -5.44 -21.16 -0.10
C ILE A 230 -5.38 -22.46 -0.89
N ARG A 231 -6.49 -22.85 -1.52
CA ARG A 231 -6.58 -24.02 -2.42
C ARG A 231 -6.27 -23.62 -3.86
N ASP A 232 -6.17 -24.61 -4.75
CA ASP A 232 -6.02 -24.38 -6.19
C ASP A 232 -7.20 -23.63 -6.78
N GLU A 233 -8.41 -23.94 -6.30
CA GLU A 233 -9.65 -23.29 -6.67
C GLU A 233 -10.45 -22.89 -5.42
N GLU A 234 -11.05 -21.70 -5.48
CA GLU A 234 -11.81 -21.10 -4.37
C GLU A 234 -13.19 -20.62 -4.84
N PRO A 235 -14.04 -21.53 -5.38
CA PRO A 235 -15.32 -21.13 -5.96
C PRO A 235 -16.28 -20.51 -4.93
N GLU A 236 -16.23 -20.93 -3.67
CA GLU A 236 -17.10 -20.40 -2.60
C GLU A 236 -16.77 -18.96 -2.23
N LEU A 237 -15.54 -18.47 -2.46
CA LEU A 237 -15.13 -17.11 -2.15
C LEU A 237 -15.67 -16.09 -3.19
N LEU A 238 -15.88 -16.53 -4.44
CA LEU A 238 -16.23 -15.65 -5.56
C LEU A 238 -17.55 -14.91 -5.36
N PRO A 239 -18.67 -15.53 -4.91
CA PRO A 239 -19.91 -14.83 -4.67
C PRO A 239 -19.78 -13.73 -3.60
N LEU A 240 -19.08 -14.00 -2.50
CA LEU A 240 -18.86 -13.04 -1.42
C LEU A 240 -18.00 -11.88 -1.90
N ARG A 241 -16.99 -12.19 -2.73
CA ARG A 241 -16.14 -11.17 -3.35
C ARG A 241 -16.95 -10.29 -4.30
N ALA A 242 -17.82 -10.88 -5.10
CA ALA A 242 -18.70 -10.15 -6.02
C ALA A 242 -19.64 -9.18 -5.27
N GLN A 243 -20.24 -9.60 -4.16
CA GLN A 243 -21.06 -8.70 -3.32
C GLN A 243 -20.25 -7.50 -2.82
N LEU A 244 -19.01 -7.72 -2.36
CA LEU A 244 -18.14 -6.62 -1.92
C LEU A 244 -17.80 -5.67 -3.07
N MET A 245 -17.47 -6.19 -4.25
CA MET A 245 -17.17 -5.38 -5.44
C MET A 245 -18.37 -4.51 -5.83
N THR A 246 -19.57 -5.10 -5.88
CA THR A 246 -20.82 -4.38 -6.16
C THR A 246 -21.07 -3.26 -5.12
N LYS A 247 -20.87 -3.55 -3.85
CA LYS A 247 -21.02 -2.56 -2.76
C LYS A 247 -20.14 -1.32 -2.94
N TYR A 248 -18.97 -1.49 -3.55
CA TYR A 248 -18.04 -0.39 -3.85
C TYR A 248 -18.16 0.13 -5.29
N GLY A 249 -19.25 -0.21 -5.99
CA GLY A 249 -19.55 0.30 -7.33
C GLY A 249 -18.68 -0.29 -8.45
N ALA A 250 -17.95 -1.37 -8.18
CA ALA A 250 -17.21 -2.09 -9.21
C ALA A 250 -18.07 -3.19 -9.84
N VAL A 251 -17.82 -3.48 -11.12
CA VAL A 251 -18.44 -4.60 -11.81
C VAL A 251 -17.71 -5.88 -11.42
N PRO A 252 -18.42 -6.88 -10.82
CA PRO A 252 -17.81 -8.16 -10.49
C PRO A 252 -17.38 -8.93 -11.74
N ASP A 253 -16.20 -9.54 -11.67
CA ASP A 253 -15.67 -10.43 -12.69
C ASP A 253 -15.10 -11.68 -12.00
N ALA A 254 -15.91 -12.74 -11.96
CA ALA A 254 -15.56 -13.98 -11.27
C ALA A 254 -14.32 -14.67 -11.90
N GLN A 255 -14.15 -14.59 -13.22
CA GLN A 255 -13.00 -15.19 -13.90
C GLN A 255 -11.71 -14.46 -13.53
N ARG A 256 -11.74 -13.14 -13.51
CA ARG A 256 -10.62 -12.29 -13.11
C ARG A 256 -10.25 -12.48 -11.62
N GLU A 257 -11.25 -12.57 -10.74
CA GLU A 257 -11.01 -12.82 -9.30
C GLU A 257 -10.42 -14.20 -9.08
N ALA A 258 -10.96 -15.25 -9.75
CA ALA A 258 -10.38 -16.61 -9.66
C ALA A 258 -8.93 -16.65 -10.20
N ALA A 259 -8.64 -15.95 -11.29
CA ALA A 259 -7.28 -15.82 -11.81
C ALA A 259 -6.36 -15.10 -10.81
N SER A 260 -6.87 -14.08 -10.12
CA SER A 260 -6.11 -13.35 -9.08
C SER A 260 -5.79 -14.25 -7.88
N PHE A 261 -6.71 -15.11 -7.45
CA PHE A 261 -6.46 -16.08 -6.37
C PHE A 261 -5.38 -17.09 -6.75
N ARG A 262 -5.45 -17.67 -7.95
CA ARG A 262 -4.42 -18.59 -8.45
C ARG A 262 -3.06 -17.90 -8.54
N HIS A 263 -3.02 -16.69 -9.12
CA HIS A 263 -1.78 -15.94 -9.26
C HIS A 263 -1.14 -15.62 -7.90
N LEU A 264 -1.92 -15.23 -6.90
CA LEU A 264 -1.41 -15.03 -5.52
C LEU A 264 -0.82 -16.33 -4.94
N ARG A 265 -1.55 -17.45 -5.08
CA ARG A 265 -1.09 -18.74 -4.61
C ARG A 265 0.20 -19.19 -5.29
N GLU A 266 0.30 -19.06 -6.61
CA GLU A 266 1.49 -19.42 -7.38
C GLU A 266 2.68 -18.53 -7.01
N HIS A 267 2.43 -17.24 -6.85
CA HIS A 267 3.47 -16.24 -6.60
C HIS A 267 4.04 -16.30 -5.18
N PHE A 268 3.20 -16.48 -4.16
CA PHE A 268 3.60 -16.51 -2.75
C PHE A 268 3.78 -17.92 -2.18
N GLY A 269 3.28 -18.96 -2.86
CA GLY A 269 3.16 -20.31 -2.31
C GLY A 269 1.93 -20.45 -1.39
N PRO A 270 1.29 -21.63 -1.39
CA PRO A 270 0.06 -21.84 -0.61
C PRO A 270 0.28 -21.68 0.90
N GLU A 271 1.49 -21.94 1.39
CA GLU A 271 1.87 -21.79 2.80
C GLU A 271 1.90 -20.33 3.27
N ASN A 272 1.99 -19.37 2.34
CA ASN A 272 2.04 -17.93 2.62
C ASN A 272 0.74 -17.20 2.30
N VAL A 273 -0.27 -17.89 1.75
CA VAL A 273 -1.59 -17.32 1.47
C VAL A 273 -2.65 -18.04 2.26
N TRP A 274 -3.22 -17.36 3.24
CA TRP A 274 -4.17 -17.92 4.18
C TRP A 274 -5.56 -17.35 3.99
N ILE A 275 -6.57 -18.18 4.10
CA ILE A 275 -7.98 -17.80 4.12
C ILE A 275 -8.50 -17.95 5.54
N VAL A 276 -8.92 -16.85 6.15
CA VAL A 276 -9.67 -16.84 7.40
C VAL A 276 -11.15 -16.82 7.04
N GLU A 277 -11.91 -17.80 7.51
CA GLU A 277 -13.31 -18.04 7.17
C GLU A 277 -14.23 -17.94 8.38
N ALA A 278 -15.41 -17.39 8.18
CA ALA A 278 -16.53 -17.46 9.12
C ALA A 278 -17.62 -18.33 8.51
N ARG A 279 -18.00 -19.41 9.20
CA ARG A 279 -19.02 -20.36 8.72
C ARG A 279 -20.10 -20.60 9.77
N ARG A 280 -21.33 -20.81 9.30
CA ARG A 280 -22.44 -21.28 10.11
C ARG A 280 -23.13 -22.43 9.40
N GLN A 281 -23.24 -23.60 10.09
CA GLN A 281 -23.87 -24.82 9.52
C GLN A 281 -23.34 -25.18 8.11
N GLY A 282 -22.05 -24.97 7.88
CA GLY A 282 -21.37 -25.21 6.61
C GLY A 282 -21.40 -24.04 5.62
N ALA A 283 -22.36 -23.13 5.72
CA ALA A 283 -22.44 -21.94 4.86
C ALA A 283 -21.29 -20.95 5.17
N LEU A 284 -20.60 -20.48 4.14
CA LEU A 284 -19.56 -19.44 4.24
C LEU A 284 -20.23 -18.07 4.32
N LEU A 285 -19.99 -17.34 5.41
CA LEU A 285 -20.56 -16.01 5.67
C LEU A 285 -19.58 -14.86 5.36
N SER A 286 -18.29 -15.09 5.58
CA SER A 286 -17.25 -14.09 5.33
C SER A 286 -15.90 -14.77 5.18
N PHE A 287 -15.00 -14.14 4.44
CA PHE A 287 -13.60 -14.51 4.40
C PHE A 287 -12.67 -13.29 4.36
N THR A 288 -11.45 -13.50 4.80
CA THR A 288 -10.31 -12.59 4.59
C THR A 288 -9.12 -13.39 4.10
N MET A 289 -8.48 -12.92 3.05
CA MET A 289 -7.23 -13.47 2.55
C MET A 289 -6.06 -12.69 3.13
N LEU A 290 -5.18 -13.40 3.83
CA LEU A 290 -3.94 -12.89 4.38
C LEU A 290 -2.77 -13.39 3.54
N VAL A 291 -1.87 -12.51 3.17
CA VAL A 291 -0.61 -12.87 2.50
C VAL A 291 0.53 -12.60 3.46
N ARG A 292 1.34 -13.63 3.73
CA ARG A 292 2.53 -13.57 4.57
C ARG A 292 3.76 -13.27 3.75
N ASP A 293 4.59 -12.36 4.24
CA ASP A 293 5.96 -12.18 3.76
C ASP A 293 6.87 -11.87 4.96
N GLY A 294 7.72 -12.82 5.31
CA GLY A 294 8.54 -12.77 6.52
C GLY A 294 7.68 -12.75 7.80
N ASP A 295 7.83 -11.70 8.57
CA ASP A 295 7.14 -11.45 9.84
C ASP A 295 5.93 -10.51 9.70
N GLN A 296 5.44 -10.28 8.49
CA GLN A 296 4.30 -9.40 8.23
C GLN A 296 3.17 -10.13 7.49
N TRP A 297 1.94 -9.76 7.84
CA TRP A 297 0.74 -10.09 7.07
C TRP A 297 0.16 -8.88 6.37
N THR A 298 -0.37 -9.10 5.17
CA THR A 298 -1.21 -8.13 4.47
C THR A 298 -2.59 -8.73 4.29
N ALA A 299 -3.62 -8.06 4.84
CA ALA A 299 -5.01 -8.40 4.59
C ALA A 299 -5.40 -7.86 3.21
N LEU A 300 -5.31 -8.71 2.18
CA LEU A 300 -5.30 -8.29 0.79
C LEU A 300 -6.69 -8.26 0.16
N MET A 301 -7.48 -9.30 0.42
CA MET A 301 -8.81 -9.46 -0.14
C MET A 301 -9.80 -9.93 0.91
N SER A 302 -11.07 -9.62 0.75
CA SER A 302 -12.14 -10.09 1.62
C SER A 302 -13.46 -10.16 0.88
N GLY A 303 -14.42 -10.84 1.47
CA GLY A 303 -15.81 -10.88 1.04
C GLY A 303 -16.72 -11.23 2.20
N THR A 304 -17.96 -10.77 2.13
CA THR A 304 -18.99 -11.05 3.14
C THR A 304 -20.32 -11.23 2.45
N ASP A 305 -21.08 -12.20 2.88
CA ASP A 305 -22.48 -12.37 2.46
C ASP A 305 -23.35 -11.32 3.17
N TYR A 306 -23.52 -10.18 2.51
CA TYR A 306 -24.31 -9.07 3.06
C TYR A 306 -25.83 -9.35 3.12
N GLU A 307 -26.28 -10.40 2.45
CA GLU A 307 -27.70 -10.79 2.43
C GLU A 307 -28.05 -11.79 3.54
N HIS A 308 -27.05 -12.51 4.07
CA HIS A 308 -27.26 -13.49 5.11
C HIS A 308 -27.48 -12.83 6.48
N PRO A 309 -28.58 -13.13 7.20
CA PRO A 309 -28.95 -12.45 8.47
C PRO A 309 -27.90 -12.65 9.58
N ASP A 310 -27.13 -13.73 9.54
CA ASP A 310 -26.11 -14.06 10.54
C ASP A 310 -24.73 -13.53 10.20
N ALA A 311 -24.52 -12.91 9.03
CA ALA A 311 -23.21 -12.40 8.63
C ALA A 311 -22.77 -11.12 9.40
N SER A 312 -23.63 -10.59 10.29
CA SER A 312 -23.24 -9.45 11.12
C SER A 312 -21.98 -9.76 11.93
N PHE A 313 -21.03 -8.83 11.87
CA PHE A 313 -19.72 -8.90 12.55
C PHE A 313 -18.73 -9.94 12.02
N THR A 314 -19.13 -10.88 11.15
CA THR A 314 -18.22 -11.92 10.62
C THR A 314 -17.06 -11.32 9.84
N TYR A 315 -17.27 -10.23 9.11
CA TYR A 315 -16.21 -9.44 8.50
C TYR A 315 -15.12 -9.03 9.51
N PHE A 316 -15.52 -8.54 10.69
CA PHE A 316 -14.57 -8.10 11.70
C PHE A 316 -13.82 -9.27 12.34
N ALA A 317 -14.49 -10.41 12.50
CA ALA A 317 -13.87 -11.61 13.03
C ALA A 317 -12.79 -12.15 12.06
N THR A 318 -13.10 -12.25 10.77
CA THR A 318 -12.15 -12.76 9.78
C THR A 318 -11.04 -11.76 9.46
N MET A 319 -11.34 -10.45 9.48
CA MET A 319 -10.40 -9.40 9.13
C MET A 319 -9.45 -9.04 10.28
N PHE A 320 -9.95 -9.01 11.54
CA PHE A 320 -9.19 -8.47 12.68
C PHE A 320 -8.99 -9.45 13.82
N TYR A 321 -10.05 -10.12 14.32
CA TYR A 321 -9.96 -10.83 15.59
C TYR A 321 -9.18 -12.14 15.46
N ARG A 322 -9.47 -12.93 14.44
CA ARG A 322 -8.73 -14.17 14.21
C ARG A 322 -7.27 -13.90 13.78
N PRO A 323 -6.98 -12.96 12.87
CA PRO A 323 -5.60 -12.56 12.62
C PRO A 323 -4.86 -12.05 13.86
N ALA A 324 -5.49 -11.22 14.72
CA ALA A 324 -4.87 -10.76 15.95
C ALA A 324 -4.59 -11.91 16.96
N GLU A 325 -5.44 -12.93 17.02
CA GLU A 325 -5.25 -14.13 17.84
C GLU A 325 -4.09 -14.98 17.34
N LEU A 326 -3.98 -15.16 16.02
CA LEU A 326 -2.98 -16.05 15.40
C LEU A 326 -1.59 -15.43 15.28
N ALA A 327 -1.52 -14.12 15.08
CA ALA A 327 -0.29 -13.42 14.71
C ALA A 327 0.89 -13.70 15.66
N PRO A 328 0.75 -13.68 17.01
CA PRO A 328 1.86 -13.95 17.92
C PRO A 328 2.45 -15.35 17.73
N GLY A 329 1.59 -16.38 17.69
CA GLY A 329 2.01 -17.77 17.52
C GLY A 329 2.66 -18.06 16.15
N GLN A 330 2.45 -17.17 15.17
CA GLN A 330 3.04 -17.25 13.84
C GLN A 330 4.28 -16.34 13.69
N GLY A 331 4.71 -15.63 14.74
CA GLY A 331 5.84 -14.71 14.71
C GLY A 331 5.58 -13.48 13.84
N ILE A 332 4.33 -13.07 13.70
CA ILE A 332 3.95 -11.87 12.95
C ILE A 332 4.09 -10.65 13.85
N THR A 333 4.79 -9.64 13.37
CA THR A 333 5.04 -8.37 14.08
C THR A 333 4.13 -7.23 13.60
N THR A 334 3.61 -7.33 12.37
CA THR A 334 2.75 -6.30 11.79
C THR A 334 1.69 -6.90 10.86
N ILE A 335 0.46 -6.39 10.96
CA ILE A 335 -0.62 -6.71 10.03
C ILE A 335 -1.02 -5.44 9.29
N SER A 336 -0.87 -5.45 7.97
CA SER A 336 -1.30 -4.34 7.13
C SER A 336 -2.74 -4.54 6.66
N TYR A 337 -3.57 -3.53 6.90
CA TYR A 337 -4.98 -3.50 6.48
C TYR A 337 -5.22 -2.55 5.30
N GLY A 338 -4.16 -1.92 4.78
CA GLY A 338 -4.24 -1.07 3.60
C GLY A 338 -5.14 0.15 3.76
N LEU A 339 -5.69 0.62 2.64
CA LEU A 339 -6.46 1.86 2.54
C LEU A 339 -7.95 1.66 2.89
N GLY A 340 -8.66 2.79 3.10
CA GLY A 340 -10.12 2.84 3.27
C GLY A 340 -10.66 2.35 4.62
N THR A 341 -11.95 2.53 4.86
CA THR A 341 -12.69 2.11 6.08
C THR A 341 -12.00 2.44 7.41
N VAL A 342 -11.32 3.58 7.46
CA VAL A 342 -10.42 4.00 8.56
C VAL A 342 -11.06 3.93 9.92
N GLN A 343 -12.33 4.38 10.05
CA GLN A 343 -13.03 4.38 11.34
C GLN A 343 -13.23 2.96 11.91
N ALA A 344 -13.60 2.00 11.04
CA ALA A 344 -13.78 0.62 11.43
C ALA A 344 -12.46 -0.02 11.91
N LYS A 345 -11.35 0.32 11.25
CA LYS A 345 -9.99 -0.14 11.57
C LYS A 345 -9.49 0.48 12.88
N ARG A 346 -9.68 1.79 13.07
CA ARG A 346 -9.36 2.46 14.35
C ARG A 346 -10.10 1.84 15.54
N LEU A 347 -11.36 1.47 15.37
CA LEU A 347 -12.14 0.81 16.44
C LEU A 347 -11.59 -0.58 16.80
N ARG A 348 -10.77 -1.21 15.96
CA ARG A 348 -10.12 -2.50 16.22
C ARG A 348 -8.61 -2.37 16.48
N GLY A 349 -8.16 -1.16 16.85
CA GLY A 349 -6.80 -0.95 17.34
C GLY A 349 -5.75 -0.66 16.26
N CYS A 350 -6.16 -0.49 14.99
CA CYS A 350 -5.20 -0.09 13.97
C CYS A 350 -4.68 1.32 14.20
N THR A 351 -3.39 1.49 14.02
CA THR A 351 -2.73 2.78 13.82
C THR A 351 -3.03 3.28 12.41
N VAL A 352 -3.32 4.55 12.30
CA VAL A 352 -3.62 5.19 11.00
C VAL A 352 -2.55 6.22 10.71
N SER A 353 -1.93 6.10 9.55
CA SER A 353 -0.98 7.07 9.01
C SER A 353 -1.50 7.65 7.70
N THR A 354 -1.31 8.95 7.50
CA THR A 354 -1.69 9.61 6.25
C THR A 354 -0.51 9.57 5.29
N LEU A 355 -0.68 8.88 4.17
CA LEU A 355 0.27 8.90 3.06
C LEU A 355 0.18 10.24 2.32
N ALA A 356 1.29 10.68 1.74
CA ALA A 356 1.35 11.93 1.00
C ALA A 356 1.42 11.69 -0.51
N ALA A 357 1.05 12.72 -1.27
CA ALA A 357 1.39 12.88 -2.67
C ALA A 357 2.30 14.11 -2.83
N ALA A 358 3.13 14.09 -3.85
CA ALA A 358 3.98 15.22 -4.19
C ALA A 358 3.97 15.48 -5.70
N GLY A 359 4.09 16.74 -6.09
CA GLY A 359 4.14 17.14 -7.49
C GLY A 359 5.06 18.33 -7.74
N LEU A 360 5.78 18.29 -8.86
CA LEU A 360 6.62 19.36 -9.37
C LEU A 360 6.43 19.48 -10.87
N VAL A 361 6.10 20.68 -11.35
CA VAL A 361 6.10 20.99 -12.78
C VAL A 361 7.51 21.46 -13.16
N LEU A 362 8.08 20.81 -14.17
CA LEU A 362 9.42 21.17 -14.68
C LEU A 362 9.25 22.32 -15.68
N GLY A 363 9.96 23.39 -15.45
CA GLY A 363 10.01 24.55 -16.35
C GLY A 363 10.85 24.27 -17.61
#